data_bc8e93f47c9825c21e165c7d6e6804df
#
_entry.id   bc8e93f47c9825c21e165c7d6e6804df
#
_cell.length_a   1.000
_cell.length_b   1.000
_cell.length_c   1.000
_cell.angle_alpha   90.00
_cell.angle_beta   90.00
_cell.angle_gamma   90.00
#
_symmetry.space_group_name_H-M   'P 1'
#
loop_
_entity.id
_entity.type
_entity.pdbx_description
1 polymer ?
#
loop_
_entity_poly.entity_id
_entity_poly.type
_entity_poly.pdbx_seq_one_letter_code
_entity_poly.pdbx_strand_id
1 'polypeptide(L)'
;MSRGLGDVYKRQVKIVDLAKRMISLSGRTDVKIEFTGLRHGEKLYEELLNVKELTKPTYHEKIMIATVREYDYDEVKERIQKLIDVSYTYDQMKIVAAMKDIVPEFVSKNSCFEALDKKK
;
A
#
# COMPACT_ATOMS: atom_id res chain seq x y z
N MET A 1 -0.49 -21.81 -22.51
CA MET A 1 0.82 -21.21 -22.15
C MET A 1 0.61 -20.24 -21.00
N SER A 2 0.96 -20.61 -19.80
CA SER A 2 0.92 -19.75 -18.63
C SER A 2 2.01 -18.68 -18.79
N ARG A 3 1.62 -17.45 -19.10
CA ARG A 3 2.54 -16.30 -19.08
C ARG A 3 2.78 -15.95 -17.61
N GLY A 4 3.95 -16.37 -17.09
CA GLY A 4 4.33 -16.10 -15.71
C GLY A 4 4.44 -14.60 -15.43
N LEU A 5 4.29 -14.22 -14.19
CA LEU A 5 4.45 -12.85 -13.66
C LEU A 5 5.72 -12.12 -14.16
N GLY A 6 6.75 -12.85 -14.60
CA GLY A 6 7.95 -12.30 -15.19
C GLY A 6 7.74 -11.54 -16.52
N ASP A 7 6.72 -11.89 -17.30
CA ASP A 7 6.40 -11.20 -18.56
C ASP A 7 5.72 -9.83 -18.31
N VAL A 8 5.07 -9.65 -17.17
CA VAL A 8 4.47 -8.36 -16.78
C VAL A 8 5.55 -7.32 -16.52
N TYR A 9 6.65 -7.70 -15.87
CA TYR A 9 7.76 -6.78 -15.58
C TYR A 9 8.54 -6.36 -16.83
N LYS A 10 8.67 -7.20 -17.84
CA LYS A 10 9.35 -6.85 -19.10
C LYS A 10 8.59 -5.87 -19.97
N ARG A 11 7.30 -5.65 -19.70
CA ARG A 11 6.42 -4.75 -20.46
C ARG A 11 5.99 -3.52 -19.66
N GLN A 12 6.75 -3.14 -18.64
CA GLN A 12 6.47 -1.93 -17.90
C GLN A 12 6.71 -0.69 -18.79
N VAL A 13 5.71 0.18 -18.83
CA VAL A 13 5.76 1.47 -19.53
C VAL A 13 5.65 2.57 -18.47
N LYS A 14 6.48 3.59 -18.60
CA LYS A 14 6.34 4.78 -17.75
C LYS A 14 4.99 5.44 -18.01
N ILE A 15 4.25 5.76 -16.96
CA ILE A 15 2.91 6.39 -17.07
C ILE A 15 3.00 7.69 -17.86
N VAL A 16 4.07 8.47 -17.70
CA VAL A 16 4.29 9.71 -18.45
C VAL A 16 4.40 9.46 -19.97
N ASP A 17 5.02 8.37 -20.38
CA ASP A 17 5.14 8.04 -21.81
C ASP A 17 3.81 7.56 -22.38
N LEU A 18 3.02 6.83 -21.58
CA LEU A 18 1.65 6.46 -21.94
C LEU A 18 0.77 7.72 -22.09
N ALA A 19 0.85 8.65 -21.16
CA ALA A 19 0.10 9.90 -21.21
C ALA A 19 0.47 10.73 -22.49
N LYS A 20 1.76 10.84 -22.80
CA LYS A 20 2.21 11.51 -24.05
C LYS A 20 1.64 10.86 -25.30
N ARG A 21 1.64 9.52 -25.35
CA ARG A 21 1.05 8.78 -26.48
C ARG A 21 -0.46 9.01 -26.59
N MET A 22 -1.18 9.01 -25.47
CA MET A 22 -2.62 9.29 -25.47
C MET A 22 -2.92 10.70 -25.96
N ILE A 23 -2.16 11.72 -25.54
CA ILE A 23 -2.30 13.09 -26.03
C ILE A 23 -2.05 13.14 -27.54
N SER A 24 -0.98 12.51 -28.02
CA SER A 24 -0.66 12.45 -29.45
C SER A 24 -1.77 11.79 -30.26
N LEU A 25 -2.34 10.69 -29.78
CA LEU A 25 -3.42 9.97 -30.46
C LEU A 25 -4.75 10.75 -30.44
N SER A 26 -4.98 11.58 -29.43
CA SER A 26 -6.19 12.41 -29.36
C SER A 26 -6.20 13.58 -30.35
N GLY A 27 -5.05 13.88 -30.98
CA GLY A 27 -4.88 15.05 -31.86
C GLY A 27 -4.96 16.39 -31.15
N ARG A 28 -5.04 16.43 -29.82
CA ARG A 28 -5.12 17.67 -29.04
C ARG A 28 -3.72 18.22 -28.76
N THR A 29 -3.55 19.52 -28.96
CA THR A 29 -2.28 20.23 -28.70
C THR A 29 -2.33 21.08 -27.45
N ASP A 30 -3.53 21.24 -26.87
CA ASP A 30 -3.82 22.10 -25.72
C ASP A 30 -3.66 21.37 -24.36
N VAL A 31 -3.39 20.07 -24.36
CA VAL A 31 -3.28 19.26 -23.15
C VAL A 31 -1.86 19.31 -22.58
N LYS A 32 -1.74 19.70 -21.32
CA LYS A 32 -0.47 19.75 -20.57
C LYS A 32 -0.42 18.61 -19.55
N ILE A 33 0.77 18.06 -19.30
CA ILE A 33 1.01 17.12 -18.23
C ILE A 33 1.55 17.91 -17.03
N GLU A 34 0.88 17.80 -15.90
CA GLU A 34 1.30 18.42 -14.63
C GLU A 34 1.72 17.32 -13.64
N PHE A 35 2.85 17.55 -12.96
CA PHE A 35 3.34 16.67 -11.91
C PHE A 35 2.97 17.30 -10.56
N THR A 36 1.99 16.72 -9.88
CA THR A 36 1.44 17.26 -8.62
C THR A 36 2.23 16.85 -7.37
N GLY A 37 3.23 15.97 -7.52
CA GLY A 37 3.98 15.41 -6.39
C GLY A 37 3.19 14.31 -5.66
N LEU A 38 3.73 13.88 -4.51
CA LEU A 38 3.12 12.84 -3.68
C LEU A 38 1.95 13.41 -2.87
N ARG A 39 0.88 12.66 -2.80
CA ARG A 39 -0.25 12.94 -1.90
C ARG A 39 0.06 12.45 -0.49
N HIS A 40 -0.68 12.96 0.49
CA HIS A 40 -0.62 12.44 1.86
C HIS A 40 -0.92 10.94 1.88
N GLY A 41 -0.06 10.17 2.55
CA GLY A 41 -0.19 8.72 2.64
C GLY A 41 0.29 7.93 1.43
N GLU A 42 0.70 8.59 0.34
CA GLU A 42 1.17 7.94 -0.88
C GLU A 42 2.60 7.41 -0.69
N LYS A 43 2.84 6.16 -1.09
CA LYS A 43 4.16 5.53 -1.05
C LYS A 43 4.93 5.81 -2.34
N LEU A 44 6.24 6.04 -2.22
CA LEU A 44 7.16 6.15 -3.37
C LEU A 44 7.32 4.82 -4.13
N TYR A 45 7.24 3.72 -3.41
CA TYR A 45 7.39 2.35 -3.94
C TYR A 45 6.30 1.47 -3.37
N GLU A 46 5.62 0.71 -4.23
CA GLU A 46 4.72 -0.35 -3.81
C GLU A 46 5.50 -1.61 -3.45
N GLU A 47 5.17 -2.18 -2.31
CA GLU A 47 5.67 -3.46 -1.86
C GLU A 47 4.60 -4.52 -2.09
N LEU A 48 4.86 -5.47 -2.98
CA LEU A 48 3.92 -6.56 -3.29
C LEU A 48 3.69 -7.48 -2.08
N LEU A 49 4.69 -7.63 -1.24
CA LEU A 49 4.64 -8.37 0.02
C LEU A 49 5.51 -7.62 1.02
N ASN A 50 4.92 -7.23 2.13
CA ASN A 50 5.64 -6.56 3.20
C ASN A 50 6.61 -7.56 3.84
N VAL A 51 7.91 -7.31 3.70
CA VAL A 51 9.02 -7.97 4.39
C VAL A 51 9.35 -9.39 3.91
N LYS A 52 10.58 -9.57 3.46
CA LYS A 52 11.20 -10.87 3.14
C LYS A 52 11.09 -11.91 4.28
N GLU A 53 10.86 -11.46 5.51
CA GLU A 53 10.71 -12.29 6.70
C GLU A 53 9.36 -13.02 6.79
N LEU A 54 8.34 -12.53 6.07
CA LEU A 54 6.99 -13.09 6.07
C LEU A 54 6.71 -13.99 4.85
N THR A 55 7.74 -14.33 4.10
CA THR A 55 7.58 -15.19 2.93
C THR A 55 8.49 -16.41 3.02
N LYS A 56 7.94 -17.57 2.69
CA LYS A 56 8.70 -18.81 2.53
C LYS A 56 8.93 -19.08 1.04
N PRO A 57 10.16 -19.40 0.62
CA PRO A 57 10.43 -19.77 -0.76
C PRO A 57 9.74 -21.10 -1.09
N THR A 58 9.34 -21.25 -2.34
CA THR A 58 8.88 -22.53 -2.89
C THR A 58 9.96 -23.11 -3.80
N TYR A 59 9.68 -24.28 -4.40
CA TYR A 59 10.54 -24.88 -5.42
C TYR A 59 10.66 -24.02 -6.69
N HIS A 60 9.81 -23.02 -6.86
CA HIS A 60 9.82 -22.11 -8.00
C HIS A 60 10.28 -20.71 -7.55
N GLU A 61 11.37 -20.22 -8.14
CA GLU A 61 12.03 -18.96 -7.74
C GLU A 61 11.12 -17.72 -7.69
N LYS A 62 10.06 -17.73 -8.46
CA LYS A 62 9.12 -16.57 -8.57
C LYS A 62 7.84 -16.73 -7.75
N ILE A 63 7.68 -17.87 -7.06
CA ILE A 63 6.51 -18.16 -6.22
C ILE A 63 6.96 -18.20 -4.77
N MET A 64 6.37 -17.35 -3.96
CA MET A 64 6.62 -17.31 -2.51
C MET A 64 5.30 -17.53 -1.77
N ILE A 65 5.36 -18.24 -0.66
CA ILE A 65 4.22 -18.43 0.24
C ILE A 65 4.29 -17.34 1.30
N ALA A 66 3.24 -16.52 1.42
CA ALA A 66 3.12 -15.57 2.49
C ALA A 66 2.89 -16.31 3.82
N THR A 67 3.64 -15.97 4.85
CA THR A 67 3.38 -16.43 6.21
C THR A 67 2.38 -15.46 6.82
N VAL A 68 1.16 -15.93 7.04
CA VAL A 68 0.11 -15.14 7.68
C VAL A 68 0.29 -15.19 9.18
N ARG A 69 0.20 -14.04 9.84
CA ARG A 69 0.18 -13.95 11.29
C ARG A 69 -1.15 -14.51 11.79
N GLU A 70 -1.08 -15.43 12.73
CA GLU A 70 -2.25 -15.93 13.41
C GLU A 70 -2.68 -14.95 14.50
N TYR A 71 -3.96 -14.69 14.58
CA TYR A 71 -4.57 -13.81 15.58
C TYR A 71 -5.60 -14.57 16.37
N ASP A 72 -5.68 -14.30 17.67
CA ASP A 72 -6.80 -14.73 18.49
C ASP A 72 -8.05 -13.94 18.10
N TYR A 73 -9.15 -14.66 17.85
CA TYR A 73 -10.39 -14.05 17.36
C TYR A 73 -10.99 -13.07 18.37
N ASP A 74 -11.02 -13.44 19.65
CA ASP A 74 -11.67 -12.63 20.68
C ASP A 74 -10.87 -11.35 20.93
N GLU A 75 -9.54 -11.44 20.96
CA GLU A 75 -8.67 -10.27 21.09
C GLU A 75 -8.85 -9.30 19.93
N VAL A 76 -8.87 -9.79 18.69
CA VAL A 76 -9.06 -8.94 17.51
C VAL A 76 -10.46 -8.33 17.48
N LYS A 77 -11.47 -9.09 17.85
CA LYS A 77 -12.85 -8.61 17.96
C LYS A 77 -12.97 -7.42 18.92
N GLU A 78 -12.36 -7.50 20.09
CA GLU A 78 -12.35 -6.41 21.08
C GLU A 78 -11.65 -5.17 20.52
N ARG A 79 -10.51 -5.34 19.85
CA ARG A 79 -9.77 -4.22 19.23
C ARG A 79 -10.57 -3.56 18.12
N ILE A 80 -11.26 -4.34 17.29
CA ILE A 80 -12.14 -3.82 16.23
C ILE A 80 -13.32 -3.06 16.87
N GLN A 81 -13.94 -3.59 17.92
CA GLN A 81 -15.03 -2.89 18.61
C GLN A 81 -14.57 -1.54 19.15
N LYS A 82 -13.40 -1.51 19.79
CA LYS A 82 -12.78 -0.27 20.27
C LYS A 82 -12.53 0.72 19.14
N LEU A 83 -12.06 0.25 17.96
CA LEU A 83 -11.88 1.11 16.79
C LEU A 83 -13.21 1.70 16.32
N ILE A 84 -14.29 0.90 16.30
CA ILE A 84 -15.62 1.35 15.93
C ILE A 84 -16.08 2.45 16.91
N ASP A 85 -15.93 2.24 18.22
CA ASP A 85 -16.32 3.21 19.23
C ASP A 85 -15.54 4.53 19.10
N VAL A 86 -14.23 4.43 18.86
CA VAL A 86 -13.38 5.60 18.65
C VAL A 86 -13.74 6.32 17.34
N SER A 87 -14.21 5.60 16.32
CA SER A 87 -14.55 6.22 15.03
C SER A 87 -15.65 7.28 15.14
N TYR A 88 -16.57 7.11 16.08
CA TYR A 88 -17.64 8.09 16.35
C TYR A 88 -17.16 9.41 16.98
N THR A 89 -15.91 9.45 17.44
CA THR A 89 -15.33 10.71 17.97
C THR A 89 -14.91 11.67 16.87
N TYR A 90 -14.78 11.18 15.62
CA TYR A 90 -14.25 11.92 14.47
C TYR A 90 -12.82 12.48 14.67
N ASP A 91 -12.14 12.06 15.72
CA ASP A 91 -10.75 12.42 16.00
C ASP A 91 -9.80 11.53 15.20
N GLN A 92 -9.28 12.04 14.11
CA GLN A 92 -8.43 11.28 13.19
C GLN A 92 -7.18 10.70 13.87
N MET A 93 -6.58 11.42 14.82
CA MET A 93 -5.39 10.92 15.52
C MET A 93 -5.72 9.72 16.40
N LYS A 94 -6.84 9.74 17.11
CA LYS A 94 -7.30 8.61 17.91
C LYS A 94 -7.69 7.42 17.04
N ILE A 95 -8.38 7.67 15.93
CA ILE A 95 -8.78 6.61 14.98
C ILE A 95 -7.54 5.92 14.42
N VAL A 96 -6.58 6.68 13.91
CA VAL A 96 -5.34 6.11 13.35
C VAL A 96 -4.50 5.41 14.42
N ALA A 97 -4.46 5.94 15.65
CA ALA A 97 -3.80 5.25 16.77
C ALA A 97 -4.42 3.87 17.05
N ALA A 98 -5.75 3.78 17.07
CA ALA A 98 -6.47 2.51 17.24
C ALA A 98 -6.25 1.55 16.06
N MET A 99 -6.18 2.06 14.82
CA MET A 99 -5.83 1.24 13.65
C MET A 99 -4.42 0.67 13.75
N LYS A 100 -3.43 1.48 14.19
CA LYS A 100 -2.05 1.02 14.39
C LYS A 100 -1.90 0.03 15.54
N ASP A 101 -2.80 0.04 16.50
CA ASP A 101 -2.85 -0.97 17.56
C ASP A 101 -3.27 -2.34 17.00
N ILE A 102 -4.14 -2.36 16.00
CA ILE A 102 -4.56 -3.60 15.31
C ILE A 102 -3.46 -4.06 14.34
N VAL A 103 -2.83 -3.13 13.61
CA VAL A 103 -1.79 -3.41 12.61
C VAL A 103 -0.49 -2.66 12.97
N PRO A 104 0.28 -3.16 13.97
CA PRO A 104 1.45 -2.45 14.50
C PRO A 104 2.59 -2.27 13.49
N GLU A 105 2.64 -3.10 12.46
CA GLU A 105 3.62 -3.03 11.38
C GLU A 105 3.32 -1.93 10.34
N PHE A 106 2.13 -1.36 10.37
CA PHE A 106 1.77 -0.28 9.44
C PHE A 106 2.51 1.00 9.80
N VAL A 107 3.29 1.50 8.84
CA VAL A 107 4.03 2.76 8.94
C VAL A 107 3.37 3.81 8.06
N SER A 108 3.02 4.94 8.65
CA SER A 108 2.51 6.09 7.91
C SER A 108 3.62 6.72 7.08
N LYS A 109 3.28 7.23 5.91
CA LYS A 109 4.23 7.93 5.05
C LYS A 109 3.59 9.22 4.55
N ASN A 110 4.38 10.28 4.50
CA ASN A 110 3.92 11.58 3.98
C ASN A 110 2.66 12.13 4.69
N SER A 111 2.53 11.91 5.99
CA SER A 111 1.35 12.35 6.72
C SER A 111 1.67 12.75 8.17
N CYS A 112 0.78 13.53 8.79
CA CYS A 112 0.90 13.90 10.20
C CYS A 112 0.83 12.68 11.15
N PHE A 113 0.37 11.53 10.67
CA PHE A 113 0.26 10.30 11.45
C PHE A 113 1.59 9.56 11.65
N GLU A 114 2.68 10.02 11.01
CA GLU A 114 4.03 9.52 11.29
C GLU A 114 4.42 9.67 12.76
N ALA A 115 3.85 10.66 13.44
CA ALA A 115 4.06 10.86 14.88
C ALA A 115 3.55 9.69 15.74
N LEU A 116 2.67 8.86 15.21
CA LEU A 116 2.10 7.68 15.87
C LEU A 116 2.88 6.39 15.55
N ASP A 117 3.88 6.45 14.68
CA ASP A 117 4.68 5.29 14.31
C ASP A 117 5.58 4.89 15.48
N LYS A 118 5.57 3.61 15.84
CA LYS A 118 6.52 3.07 16.83
C LYS A 118 7.90 3.13 16.22
N LYS A 119 8.80 3.90 16.81
CA LYS A 119 10.21 3.87 16.44
C LYS A 119 10.73 2.44 16.64
N LYS A 120 11.18 1.82 15.55
CA LYS A 120 11.92 0.56 15.61
C LYS A 120 13.29 0.75 16.19
#